data_6be69b839da156f7fd14ae695d848a06
#
_entry.id   6be69b839da156f7fd14ae695d848a06
#
_cell.length_a   1.000
_cell.length_b   1.000
_cell.length_c   1.000
_cell.angle_alpha   90.00
_cell.angle_beta   90.00
_cell.angle_gamma   90.00
#
_symmetry.space_group_name_H-M   'P 1'
#
loop_
_entity.id
_entity.type
_entity.pdbx_description
1 polymer ?
#
loop_
_entity_poly.entity_id
_entity_poly.type
_entity_poly.pdbx_seq_one_letter_code
_entity_poly.pdbx_strand_id
1 'polypeptide(L)'
;YLGKHALSSSSCKSLLESPEAYVAMLNKPPKEKEPQPFRDGRLIHLLSLEPHRIDELTIIESTKGSKAYKLAVEEQLPQTVYTLAELNRCKAVAEAVLNNKDFNRLVTQAEFEVPEIGYYNDLPFRGKADILLQGIVVDLKTTSDISRFSESALLYNYDLQAALYLELFGAFEFNYVVVDKQTKEVEFVTLSDDFIAGGYEKLKIATDNYKKYIDNKEF
;
A
#
# COMPACT_ATOMS: atom_id res chain seq x y z
N TYR A 1 1.09 18.70 -10.09
CA TYR A 1 1.28 18.46 -11.52
C TYR A 1 2.27 17.32 -11.78
N LEU A 2 3.40 17.25 -11.08
CA LEU A 2 4.36 16.15 -11.16
C LEU A 2 3.75 14.79 -10.76
N GLY A 3 2.73 14.77 -9.90
CA GLY A 3 2.12 13.56 -9.39
C GLY A 3 1.48 12.62 -10.44
N LYS A 4 1.07 13.13 -11.62
CA LYS A 4 0.50 12.29 -12.70
C LYS A 4 1.55 11.56 -13.52
N HIS A 5 2.77 12.10 -13.60
CA HIS A 5 3.87 11.55 -14.38
C HIS A 5 4.95 10.87 -13.51
N ALA A 6 4.85 11.02 -12.18
CA ALA A 6 5.78 10.39 -11.27
C ALA A 6 5.51 8.89 -11.13
N LEU A 7 6.58 8.11 -11.16
CA LEU A 7 6.55 6.67 -10.92
C LEU A 7 6.19 6.37 -9.45
N SER A 8 5.73 5.17 -9.19
CA SER A 8 5.44 4.67 -7.84
C SER A 8 6.00 3.26 -7.68
N SER A 9 5.96 2.71 -6.48
CA SER A 9 6.32 1.30 -6.26
C SER A 9 5.52 0.35 -7.16
N SER A 10 4.23 0.62 -7.38
CA SER A 10 3.39 -0.17 -8.31
C SER A 10 3.84 -0.02 -9.77
N SER A 11 4.26 1.18 -10.18
CA SER A 11 4.84 1.42 -11.51
C SER A 11 6.10 0.58 -11.72
N CYS A 12 7.00 0.60 -10.73
CA CYS A 12 8.22 -0.19 -10.79
C CYS A 12 7.97 -1.70 -10.83
N LYS A 13 7.01 -2.19 -10.05
CA LYS A 13 6.61 -3.61 -10.10
C LYS A 13 6.16 -4.04 -11.49
N SER A 14 5.38 -3.21 -12.19
CA SER A 14 4.98 -3.49 -13.57
C SER A 14 6.16 -3.40 -14.54
N LEU A 15 7.10 -2.46 -14.34
CA LEU A 15 8.31 -2.34 -15.17
C LEU A 15 9.29 -3.51 -14.95
N LEU A 16 9.30 -4.14 -13.78
CA LEU A 16 10.05 -5.38 -13.55
C LEU A 16 9.47 -6.56 -14.32
N GLU A 17 8.15 -6.61 -14.47
CA GLU A 17 7.48 -7.66 -15.24
C GLU A 17 7.78 -7.48 -16.74
N SER A 18 7.42 -6.34 -17.32
CA SER A 18 7.82 -5.90 -18.66
C SER A 18 7.41 -4.44 -18.90
N PRO A 19 8.01 -3.76 -19.91
CA PRO A 19 7.57 -2.44 -20.35
C PRO A 19 6.10 -2.44 -20.81
N GLU A 20 5.67 -3.53 -21.50
CA GLU A 20 4.28 -3.70 -21.93
C GLU A 20 3.31 -3.80 -20.77
N ALA A 21 3.69 -4.48 -19.68
CA ALA A 21 2.89 -4.57 -18.46
C ALA A 21 2.69 -3.19 -17.82
N TYR A 22 3.73 -2.35 -17.84
CA TYR A 22 3.63 -0.96 -17.39
C TYR A 22 2.66 -0.13 -18.25
N VAL A 23 2.77 -0.20 -19.56
CA VAL A 23 1.84 0.48 -20.49
C VAL A 23 0.42 -0.02 -20.31
N ALA A 24 0.23 -1.33 -20.15
CA ALA A 24 -1.07 -1.93 -19.86
C ALA A 24 -1.65 -1.45 -18.52
N MET A 25 -0.79 -1.28 -17.50
CA MET A 25 -1.20 -0.72 -16.20
C MET A 25 -1.71 0.73 -16.36
N LEU A 26 -1.02 1.57 -17.13
CA LEU A 26 -1.42 2.96 -17.38
C LEU A 26 -2.77 3.07 -18.10
N ASN A 27 -3.03 2.16 -19.04
CA ASN A 27 -4.23 2.13 -19.86
C ASN A 27 -5.38 1.33 -19.24
N LYS A 28 -5.16 0.75 -18.04
CA LYS A 28 -6.16 -0.08 -17.40
C LYS A 28 -7.35 0.77 -16.93
N PRO A 29 -8.57 0.46 -17.37
CA PRO A 29 -9.74 1.14 -16.85
C PRO A 29 -9.87 0.92 -15.34
N PRO A 30 -10.50 1.84 -14.60
CA PRO A 30 -10.81 1.64 -13.20
C PRO A 30 -11.48 0.28 -13.00
N LYS A 31 -10.98 -0.54 -12.10
CA LYS A 31 -11.56 -1.86 -11.84
C LYS A 31 -12.97 -1.68 -11.29
N GLU A 32 -13.96 -2.19 -12.01
CA GLU A 32 -15.35 -2.22 -11.53
C GLU A 32 -15.48 -3.03 -10.24
N LYS A 33 -14.68 -4.08 -10.07
CA LYS A 33 -14.67 -4.92 -8.86
C LYS A 33 -13.23 -5.13 -8.39
N GLU A 34 -12.94 -4.54 -7.25
CA GLU A 34 -11.67 -4.79 -6.56
C GLU A 34 -11.74 -6.11 -5.77
N PRO A 35 -10.67 -6.94 -5.78
CA PRO A 35 -10.61 -8.15 -4.97
C PRO A 35 -10.81 -7.88 -3.47
N GLN A 36 -11.53 -8.77 -2.78
CA GLN A 36 -11.87 -8.59 -1.37
C GLN A 36 -10.65 -8.36 -0.47
N PRO A 37 -9.50 -9.05 -0.64
CA PRO A 37 -8.31 -8.79 0.18
C PRO A 37 -7.80 -7.34 0.11
N PHE A 38 -7.87 -6.71 -1.06
CA PHE A 38 -7.47 -5.29 -1.22
C PHE A 38 -8.46 -4.33 -0.58
N ARG A 39 -9.76 -4.61 -0.71
CA ARG A 39 -10.82 -3.85 -0.04
C ARG A 39 -10.66 -3.91 1.48
N ASP A 40 -10.45 -5.11 2.02
CA ASP A 40 -10.23 -5.31 3.45
C ASP A 40 -8.96 -4.57 3.91
N GLY A 41 -7.86 -4.68 3.17
CA GLY A 41 -6.61 -3.97 3.46
C GLY A 41 -6.83 -2.46 3.53
N ARG A 42 -7.45 -1.85 2.51
CA ARG A 42 -7.75 -0.40 2.50
C ARG A 42 -8.61 0.03 3.68
N LEU A 43 -9.64 -0.75 4.01
CA LEU A 43 -10.52 -0.41 5.13
C LEU A 43 -9.79 -0.54 6.48
N ILE A 44 -8.93 -1.55 6.64
CA ILE A 44 -8.10 -1.70 7.85
C ILE A 44 -7.12 -0.53 7.98
N HIS A 45 -6.44 -0.13 6.88
CA HIS A 45 -5.57 1.05 6.88
C HIS A 45 -6.34 2.30 7.31
N LEU A 46 -7.47 2.61 6.67
CA LEU A 46 -8.28 3.77 7.05
C LEU A 46 -8.67 3.75 8.52
N LEU A 47 -9.14 2.61 9.02
CA LEU A 47 -9.58 2.48 10.42
C LEU A 47 -8.41 2.58 11.42
N SER A 48 -7.19 2.20 11.01
CA SER A 48 -6.00 2.22 11.87
C SER A 48 -5.27 3.57 11.84
N LEU A 49 -5.19 4.21 10.68
CA LEU A 49 -4.31 5.37 10.45
C LEU A 49 -5.08 6.68 10.24
N GLU A 50 -6.28 6.63 9.67
CA GLU A 50 -7.14 7.79 9.39
C GLU A 50 -8.58 7.58 9.87
N PRO A 51 -8.83 7.16 11.14
CA PRO A 51 -10.18 6.79 11.59
C PRO A 51 -11.21 7.94 11.49
N HIS A 52 -10.74 9.18 11.46
CA HIS A 52 -11.59 10.37 11.28
C HIS A 52 -12.25 10.42 9.88
N ARG A 53 -11.76 9.66 8.91
CA ARG A 53 -12.31 9.59 7.55
C ARG A 53 -13.39 8.53 7.37
N ILE A 54 -13.80 7.86 8.44
CA ILE A 54 -14.84 6.83 8.36
C ILE A 54 -16.16 7.39 7.79
N ASP A 55 -16.44 8.67 8.01
CA ASP A 55 -17.64 9.35 7.51
C ASP A 55 -17.64 9.55 5.99
N GLU A 56 -16.50 9.36 5.33
CA GLU A 56 -16.39 9.35 3.86
C GLU A 56 -16.92 8.02 3.25
N LEU A 57 -17.18 7.02 4.08
CA LEU A 57 -17.63 5.71 3.64
C LEU A 57 -19.15 5.58 3.69
N THR A 58 -19.71 4.92 2.69
CA THR A 58 -21.11 4.50 2.70
C THR A 58 -21.21 3.07 3.21
N ILE A 59 -21.85 2.90 4.36
CA ILE A 59 -22.03 1.59 4.99
C ILE A 59 -23.45 1.10 4.78
N ILE A 60 -23.58 -0.06 4.15
CA ILE A 60 -24.85 -0.71 3.83
C ILE A 60 -25.09 -1.89 4.78
N GLU A 61 -26.21 -1.89 5.48
CA GLU A 61 -26.58 -2.94 6.46
C GLU A 61 -26.99 -4.28 5.84
N SER A 62 -26.92 -4.39 4.52
CA SER A 62 -27.29 -5.60 3.78
C SER A 62 -26.12 -6.18 2.99
N THR A 63 -26.36 -7.30 2.30
CA THR A 63 -25.32 -7.98 1.53
C THR A 63 -25.02 -7.26 0.21
N LYS A 64 -23.85 -7.56 -0.39
CA LYS A 64 -23.46 -7.06 -1.72
C LYS A 64 -24.43 -7.42 -2.85
N GLY A 65 -25.22 -8.47 -2.68
CA GLY A 65 -26.26 -8.86 -3.63
C GLY A 65 -27.52 -8.01 -3.59
N SER A 66 -27.71 -7.21 -2.53
CA SER A 66 -28.92 -6.41 -2.32
C SER A 66 -29.05 -5.26 -3.32
N LYS A 67 -30.31 -4.83 -3.55
CA LYS A 67 -30.59 -3.66 -4.39
C LYS A 67 -29.96 -2.38 -3.80
N ALA A 68 -29.99 -2.23 -2.47
CA ALA A 68 -29.41 -1.07 -1.79
C ALA A 68 -27.88 -0.96 -2.03
N TYR A 69 -27.15 -2.08 -1.91
CA TYR A 69 -25.70 -2.07 -2.17
C TYR A 69 -25.37 -1.75 -3.64
N LYS A 70 -26.10 -2.36 -4.58
CA LYS A 70 -25.88 -2.12 -6.01
C LYS A 70 -26.14 -0.65 -6.38
N LEU A 71 -27.21 -0.08 -5.87
CA LEU A 71 -27.53 1.33 -6.09
C LEU A 71 -26.45 2.25 -5.51
N ALA A 72 -25.99 2.00 -4.29
CA ALA A 72 -24.92 2.79 -3.70
C ALA A 72 -23.61 2.74 -4.52
N VAL A 73 -23.27 1.58 -5.10
CA VAL A 73 -22.08 1.43 -5.97
C VAL A 73 -22.27 2.14 -7.32
N GLU A 74 -23.49 2.26 -7.82
CA GLU A 74 -23.80 3.02 -9.04
C GLU A 74 -23.73 4.54 -8.81
N GLU A 75 -24.14 5.00 -7.64
CA GLU A 75 -24.18 6.43 -7.28
C GLU A 75 -22.83 6.97 -6.74
N GLN A 76 -21.96 6.11 -6.27
CA GLN A 76 -20.71 6.47 -5.61
C GLN A 76 -19.53 5.69 -6.17
N LEU A 77 -18.30 6.08 -5.72
CA LEU A 77 -17.10 5.32 -6.05
C LEU A 77 -17.16 3.94 -5.37
N PRO A 78 -17.03 2.82 -6.11
CA PRO A 78 -17.14 1.47 -5.55
C PRO A 78 -16.21 1.18 -4.37
N GLN A 79 -15.07 1.88 -4.31
CA GLN A 79 -14.10 1.73 -3.22
C GLN A 79 -14.52 2.40 -1.91
N THR A 80 -15.54 3.24 -1.90
CA THR A 80 -16.06 3.89 -0.68
C THR A 80 -17.32 3.20 -0.12
N VAL A 81 -17.88 2.21 -0.82
CA VAL A 81 -19.09 1.50 -0.41
C VAL A 81 -18.74 0.16 0.22
N TYR A 82 -19.10 -0.04 1.46
CA TYR A 82 -18.86 -1.26 2.23
C TYR A 82 -20.15 -1.79 2.84
N THR A 83 -20.20 -3.10 3.11
CA THR A 83 -21.28 -3.68 3.93
C THR A 83 -20.91 -3.53 5.42
N LEU A 84 -21.92 -3.51 6.30
CA LEU A 84 -21.70 -3.53 7.74
C LEU A 84 -20.86 -4.76 8.18
N ALA A 85 -21.05 -5.89 7.52
CA ALA A 85 -20.27 -7.10 7.79
C ALA A 85 -18.78 -6.93 7.43
N GLU A 86 -18.45 -6.24 6.33
CA GLU A 86 -17.07 -5.87 5.98
C GLU A 86 -16.48 -4.92 7.03
N LEU A 87 -17.22 -3.87 7.39
CA LEU A 87 -16.80 -2.91 8.40
C LEU A 87 -16.48 -3.59 9.74
N ASN A 88 -17.40 -4.41 10.26
CA ASN A 88 -17.21 -5.09 11.54
C ASN A 88 -16.02 -6.05 11.54
N ARG A 89 -15.82 -6.79 10.43
CA ARG A 89 -14.68 -7.67 10.27
C ARG A 89 -13.35 -6.89 10.27
N CYS A 90 -13.28 -5.82 9.49
CA CYS A 90 -12.05 -5.00 9.38
C CYS A 90 -11.80 -4.20 10.65
N LYS A 91 -12.84 -3.72 11.33
CA LYS A 91 -12.75 -3.03 12.62
C LYS A 91 -12.07 -3.89 13.68
N ALA A 92 -12.44 -5.17 13.78
CA ALA A 92 -11.81 -6.09 14.71
C ALA A 92 -10.30 -6.30 14.45
N VAL A 93 -9.86 -6.19 13.19
CA VAL A 93 -8.42 -6.24 12.82
C VAL A 93 -7.72 -4.93 13.16
N ALA A 94 -8.33 -3.80 12.82
CA ALA A 94 -7.80 -2.48 13.15
C ALA A 94 -7.67 -2.26 14.66
N GLU A 95 -8.65 -2.72 15.45
CA GLU A 95 -8.61 -2.69 16.90
C GLU A 95 -7.44 -3.50 17.48
N ALA A 96 -7.06 -4.61 16.86
CA ALA A 96 -5.87 -5.36 17.27
C ALA A 96 -4.58 -4.55 17.08
N VAL A 97 -4.45 -3.83 15.97
CA VAL A 97 -3.33 -2.91 15.73
C VAL A 97 -3.33 -1.78 16.75
N LEU A 98 -4.47 -1.09 16.93
CA LEU A 98 -4.61 0.06 17.83
C LEU A 98 -4.47 -0.30 19.30
N ASN A 99 -4.75 -1.53 19.72
CA ASN A 99 -4.56 -2.02 21.07
C ASN A 99 -3.15 -2.61 21.32
N ASN A 100 -2.32 -2.73 20.28
CA ASN A 100 -0.95 -3.20 20.44
C ASN A 100 -0.09 -2.13 21.10
N LYS A 101 0.59 -2.49 22.20
CA LYS A 101 1.35 -1.52 23.01
C LYS A 101 2.57 -0.96 22.27
N ASP A 102 3.21 -1.77 21.46
CA ASP A 102 4.41 -1.36 20.71
C ASP A 102 4.02 -0.47 19.54
N PHE A 103 2.90 -0.75 18.88
CA PHE A 103 2.30 0.16 17.89
C PHE A 103 1.99 1.52 18.52
N ASN A 104 1.32 1.54 19.67
CA ASN A 104 0.98 2.79 20.35
C ASN A 104 2.21 3.62 20.75
N ARG A 105 3.31 2.97 21.14
CA ARG A 105 4.57 3.67 21.44
C ARG A 105 5.18 4.26 20.16
N LEU A 106 5.19 3.48 19.09
CA LEU A 106 5.74 3.89 17.81
C LEU A 106 5.01 5.12 17.25
N VAL A 107 3.70 5.16 17.32
CA VAL A 107 2.90 6.22 16.68
C VAL A 107 2.75 7.51 17.50
N THR A 108 3.25 7.55 18.75
CA THR A 108 3.05 8.70 19.67
C THR A 108 3.53 10.05 19.09
N GLN A 109 4.54 10.05 18.21
CA GLN A 109 5.10 11.23 17.55
C GLN A 109 5.17 11.08 16.03
N ALA A 110 4.38 10.18 15.47
CA ALA A 110 4.39 9.89 14.04
C ALA A 110 3.40 10.76 13.27
N GLU A 111 3.74 11.00 12.02
CA GLU A 111 2.81 11.50 11.01
C GLU A 111 2.25 10.34 10.21
N PHE A 112 0.97 10.44 9.81
CA PHE A 112 0.27 9.40 9.09
C PHE A 112 -0.03 9.81 7.65
N GLU A 113 0.00 8.82 6.75
CA GLU A 113 -0.42 8.99 5.36
C GLU A 113 0.31 10.15 4.65
N VAL A 114 1.62 10.27 4.91
CA VAL A 114 2.47 11.38 4.47
C VAL A 114 2.80 11.23 2.99
N PRO A 115 2.34 12.12 2.10
CA PRO A 115 2.69 12.09 0.70
C PRO A 115 4.07 12.71 0.47
N GLU A 116 4.85 12.13 -0.47
CA GLU A 116 6.11 12.69 -0.91
C GLU A 116 6.30 12.53 -2.41
N ILE A 117 6.96 13.51 -3.02
CA ILE A 117 7.41 13.50 -4.41
C ILE A 117 8.88 13.87 -4.44
N GLY A 118 9.69 13.00 -5.01
CA GLY A 118 11.14 13.20 -5.11
C GLY A 118 11.70 12.62 -6.39
N TYR A 119 13.02 12.47 -6.43
CA TYR A 119 13.71 11.95 -7.60
C TYR A 119 14.62 10.78 -7.21
N TYR A 120 14.63 9.76 -8.04
CA TYR A 120 15.60 8.67 -7.99
C TYR A 120 16.07 8.36 -9.41
N ASN A 121 17.38 8.26 -9.62
CA ASN A 121 17.97 8.01 -10.94
C ASN A 121 17.44 8.97 -12.04
N ASP A 122 17.34 10.27 -11.73
CA ASP A 122 16.81 11.36 -12.57
C ASP A 122 15.33 11.25 -12.96
N LEU A 123 14.61 10.27 -12.43
CA LEU A 123 13.17 10.09 -12.69
C LEU A 123 12.34 10.60 -11.50
N PRO A 124 11.18 11.22 -11.76
CA PRO A 124 10.28 11.65 -10.70
C PRO A 124 9.54 10.44 -10.09
N PHE A 125 9.49 10.40 -8.78
CA PHE A 125 8.78 9.39 -8.02
C PHE A 125 7.80 10.00 -7.05
N ARG A 126 6.76 9.25 -6.71
CA ARG A 126 5.80 9.58 -5.67
C ARG A 126 5.56 8.37 -4.77
N GLY A 127 5.36 8.66 -3.51
CA GLY A 127 4.96 7.69 -2.50
C GLY A 127 4.05 8.33 -1.48
N LYS A 128 3.48 7.51 -0.62
CA LYS A 128 2.75 7.94 0.56
C LYS A 128 3.10 6.96 1.67
N ALA A 129 3.85 7.45 2.65
CA ALA A 129 4.21 6.65 3.81
C ALA A 129 2.99 6.50 4.72
N ASP A 130 2.66 5.27 5.10
CA ASP A 130 1.58 5.00 6.04
C ASP A 130 1.86 5.70 7.39
N ILE A 131 3.11 5.59 7.85
CA ILE A 131 3.58 6.18 9.10
C ILE A 131 5.01 6.69 8.88
N LEU A 132 5.27 7.95 9.23
CA LEU A 132 6.59 8.57 9.19
C LEU A 132 6.97 9.07 10.59
N LEU A 133 8.11 8.62 11.09
CA LEU A 133 8.61 8.96 12.42
C LEU A 133 10.10 9.26 12.36
N GLN A 134 10.51 10.53 12.46
CA GLN A 134 11.91 10.97 12.64
C GLN A 134 12.94 10.26 11.73
N GLY A 135 12.60 10.06 10.44
CA GLY A 135 13.46 9.38 9.47
C GLY A 135 13.28 7.86 9.43
N ILE A 136 12.28 7.32 10.10
CA ILE A 136 11.85 5.92 10.00
C ILE A 136 10.51 5.89 9.26
N VAL A 137 10.44 5.10 8.20
CA VAL A 137 9.19 4.79 7.52
C VAL A 137 8.64 3.47 8.03
N VAL A 138 7.36 3.44 8.36
CA VAL A 138 6.68 2.20 8.73
C VAL A 138 5.45 2.04 7.84
N ASP A 139 5.26 0.86 7.30
CA ASP A 139 4.16 0.52 6.41
C ASP A 139 3.32 -0.60 7.04
N LEU A 140 2.01 -0.38 7.11
CA LEU A 140 1.07 -1.34 7.66
C LEU A 140 0.66 -2.36 6.61
N LYS A 141 0.89 -3.63 6.86
CA LYS A 141 0.49 -4.74 5.99
C LYS A 141 -0.54 -5.65 6.65
N THR A 142 -1.49 -6.09 5.87
CA THR A 142 -2.44 -7.12 6.29
C THR A 142 -2.13 -8.44 5.60
N THR A 143 -2.13 -9.52 6.34
CA THR A 143 -1.95 -10.88 5.80
C THR A 143 -3.09 -11.81 6.20
N SER A 144 -3.18 -12.96 5.58
CA SER A 144 -4.04 -14.07 6.01
C SER A 144 -3.26 -15.16 6.75
N ASP A 145 -1.93 -15.06 6.75
CA ASP A 145 -1.03 -15.98 7.43
C ASP A 145 0.28 -15.25 7.72
N ILE A 146 0.49 -14.86 8.97
CA ILE A 146 1.64 -14.06 9.38
C ILE A 146 2.95 -14.87 9.29
N SER A 147 2.90 -16.17 9.50
CA SER A 147 4.08 -17.04 9.41
C SER A 147 4.69 -17.10 8.00
N ARG A 148 3.90 -16.77 6.98
CA ARG A 148 4.33 -16.72 5.57
C ARG A 148 4.55 -15.31 5.06
N PHE A 149 4.62 -14.32 5.95
CA PHE A 149 4.79 -12.93 5.53
C PHE A 149 6.11 -12.71 4.77
N SER A 150 7.20 -13.32 5.19
CA SER A 150 8.51 -13.19 4.52
C SER A 150 8.47 -13.66 3.05
N GLU A 151 7.80 -14.80 2.79
CA GLU A 151 7.59 -15.30 1.42
C GLU A 151 6.74 -14.33 0.60
N SER A 152 5.66 -13.83 1.21
CA SER A 152 4.77 -12.85 0.58
C SER A 152 5.47 -11.53 0.29
N ALA A 153 6.35 -11.07 1.18
CA ALA A 153 7.10 -9.84 1.01
C ALA A 153 8.01 -9.89 -0.23
N LEU A 154 8.67 -11.01 -0.46
CA LEU A 154 9.47 -11.22 -1.67
C LEU A 154 8.60 -11.34 -2.92
N LEU A 155 7.52 -12.12 -2.85
CA LEU A 155 6.59 -12.34 -3.97
C LEU A 155 5.96 -11.04 -4.46
N TYR A 156 5.60 -10.14 -3.55
CA TYR A 156 4.96 -8.86 -3.86
C TYR A 156 5.94 -7.69 -4.01
N ASN A 157 7.25 -7.97 -4.06
CA ASN A 157 8.31 -6.97 -4.18
C ASN A 157 8.17 -5.85 -3.14
N TYR A 158 8.03 -6.21 -1.86
CA TYR A 158 8.00 -5.25 -0.76
C TYR A 158 9.39 -4.67 -0.49
N ASP A 159 10.45 -5.41 -0.81
CA ASP A 159 11.84 -4.95 -0.82
C ASP A 159 12.03 -3.72 -1.73
N LEU A 160 11.48 -3.75 -2.95
CA LEU A 160 11.49 -2.60 -3.85
C LEU A 160 10.73 -1.41 -3.25
N GLN A 161 9.58 -1.64 -2.60
CA GLN A 161 8.83 -0.57 -1.95
C GLN A 161 9.66 0.07 -0.83
N ALA A 162 10.31 -0.75 0.00
CA ALA A 162 11.15 -0.27 1.09
C ALA A 162 12.33 0.57 0.57
N ALA A 163 13.08 0.08 -0.42
CA ALA A 163 14.19 0.80 -1.04
C ALA A 163 13.75 2.15 -1.62
N LEU A 164 12.64 2.18 -2.37
CA LEU A 164 12.09 3.41 -2.92
C LEU A 164 11.70 4.41 -1.83
N TYR A 165 11.11 3.95 -0.72
CA TYR A 165 10.65 4.84 0.35
C TYR A 165 11.81 5.36 1.19
N LEU A 166 12.86 4.58 1.40
CA LEU A 166 14.10 5.07 2.02
C LEU A 166 14.66 6.27 1.24
N GLU A 167 14.74 6.17 -0.09
CA GLU A 167 15.19 7.26 -0.94
C GLU A 167 14.22 8.46 -0.91
N LEU A 168 12.94 8.18 -1.11
CA LEU A 168 11.94 9.22 -1.31
C LEU A 168 11.74 10.09 -0.07
N PHE A 169 11.78 9.49 1.11
CA PHE A 169 11.61 10.17 2.40
C PHE A 169 12.95 10.57 3.06
N GLY A 170 14.10 10.25 2.45
CA GLY A 170 15.40 10.43 3.08
C GLY A 170 15.52 9.69 4.41
N ALA A 171 14.84 8.55 4.50
CA ALA A 171 14.76 7.76 5.71
C ALA A 171 16.00 6.84 5.84
N PHE A 172 16.39 6.56 7.08
CA PHE A 172 17.49 5.65 7.36
C PHE A 172 17.04 4.25 7.76
N GLU A 173 15.73 4.08 8.01
CA GLU A 173 15.14 2.81 8.42
C GLU A 173 13.74 2.65 7.82
N PHE A 174 13.41 1.41 7.44
CA PHE A 174 12.08 1.03 6.98
C PHE A 174 11.65 -0.26 7.69
N ASN A 175 10.44 -0.27 8.23
CA ASN A 175 9.86 -1.42 8.92
C ASN A 175 8.45 -1.73 8.41
N TYR A 176 8.00 -2.97 8.61
CA TYR A 176 6.61 -3.35 8.45
C TYR A 176 5.95 -3.57 9.80
N VAL A 177 4.72 -3.09 9.96
CA VAL A 177 3.77 -3.57 10.95
C VAL A 177 2.82 -4.50 10.22
N VAL A 178 2.79 -5.76 10.60
CA VAL A 178 2.01 -6.80 9.92
C VAL A 178 0.91 -7.28 10.85
N VAL A 179 -0.33 -7.27 10.37
CA VAL A 179 -1.47 -7.82 11.11
C VAL A 179 -2.10 -8.98 10.37
N ASP A 180 -2.26 -10.10 11.07
CA ASP A 180 -3.00 -11.26 10.55
C ASP A 180 -4.50 -11.02 10.67
N LYS A 181 -5.23 -11.14 9.56
CA LYS A 181 -6.67 -10.90 9.52
C LYS A 181 -7.48 -11.97 10.25
N GLN A 182 -6.91 -13.17 10.45
CA GLN A 182 -7.60 -14.30 11.10
C GLN A 182 -7.30 -14.33 12.60
N THR A 183 -6.01 -14.39 12.95
CA THR A 183 -5.57 -14.52 14.35
C THR A 183 -5.59 -13.21 15.12
N LYS A 184 -5.52 -12.05 14.42
CA LYS A 184 -5.35 -10.71 14.97
C LYS A 184 -3.97 -10.48 15.61
N GLU A 185 -3.03 -11.36 15.33
CA GLU A 185 -1.64 -11.19 15.72
C GLU A 185 -1.02 -10.01 15.00
N VAL A 186 -0.20 -9.24 15.71
CA VAL A 186 0.50 -8.06 15.18
C VAL A 186 2.00 -8.25 15.40
N GLU A 187 2.76 -8.22 14.31
CA GLU A 187 4.21 -8.33 14.34
C GLU A 187 4.89 -7.07 13.79
N PHE A 188 6.06 -6.76 14.33
CA PHE A 188 6.97 -5.74 13.85
C PHE A 188 8.11 -6.43 13.11
N VAL A 189 8.25 -6.14 11.82
CA VAL A 189 9.25 -6.77 10.96
C VAL A 189 10.28 -5.74 10.56
N THR A 190 11.48 -5.87 11.14
CA THR A 190 12.66 -5.11 10.74
C THR A 190 13.30 -5.82 9.54
N LEU A 191 13.72 -5.03 8.56
CA LEU A 191 14.24 -5.55 7.30
C LEU A 191 15.76 -5.79 7.41
N SER A 192 16.25 -6.87 6.81
CA SER A 192 17.69 -7.11 6.70
C SER A 192 18.32 -6.25 5.61
N ASP A 193 19.62 -6.00 5.72
CA ASP A 193 20.39 -5.28 4.71
C ASP A 193 20.30 -5.95 3.34
N ASP A 194 20.31 -7.29 3.29
CA ASP A 194 20.17 -8.05 2.04
C ASP A 194 18.80 -7.86 1.39
N PHE A 195 17.73 -7.77 2.19
CA PHE A 195 16.40 -7.51 1.68
C PHE A 195 16.31 -6.11 1.06
N ILE A 196 16.87 -5.11 1.74
CA ILE A 196 16.93 -3.72 1.23
C ILE A 196 17.81 -3.63 -0.01
N ALA A 197 18.97 -4.28 -0.03
CA ALA A 197 19.87 -4.32 -1.20
C ALA A 197 19.18 -4.93 -2.42
N GLY A 198 18.45 -6.04 -2.25
CA GLY A 198 17.64 -6.64 -3.31
C GLY A 198 16.56 -5.69 -3.84
N GLY A 199 15.98 -4.87 -2.97
CA GLY A 199 15.05 -3.82 -3.33
C GLY A 199 15.67 -2.74 -4.21
N TYR A 200 16.88 -2.28 -3.89
CA TYR A 200 17.64 -1.32 -4.71
C TYR A 200 17.99 -1.89 -6.09
N GLU A 201 18.41 -3.16 -6.17
CA GLU A 201 18.65 -3.81 -7.46
C GLU A 201 17.40 -3.81 -8.34
N LYS A 202 16.27 -4.19 -7.78
CA LYS A 202 14.98 -4.16 -8.49
C LYS A 202 14.57 -2.75 -8.91
N LEU A 203 14.76 -1.76 -8.03
CA LEU A 203 14.45 -0.36 -8.33
C LEU A 203 15.32 0.16 -9.48
N LYS A 204 16.62 -0.20 -9.50
CA LYS A 204 17.52 0.12 -10.60
C LYS A 204 17.05 -0.51 -11.92
N ILE A 205 16.73 -1.80 -11.93
CA ILE A 205 16.24 -2.49 -13.12
C ILE A 205 14.96 -1.83 -13.65
N ALA A 206 14.00 -1.50 -12.78
CA ALA A 206 12.76 -0.86 -13.16
C ALA A 206 12.99 0.53 -13.79
N THR A 207 13.88 1.33 -13.22
CA THR A 207 14.23 2.66 -13.76
C THR A 207 15.00 2.58 -15.07
N ASP A 208 15.91 1.63 -15.22
CA ASP A 208 16.63 1.38 -16.48
C ASP A 208 15.65 0.96 -17.59
N ASN A 209 14.70 0.08 -17.28
CA ASN A 209 13.64 -0.32 -18.21
C ASN A 209 12.78 0.87 -18.62
N TYR A 210 12.41 1.74 -17.66
CA TYR A 210 11.65 2.95 -17.99
C TYR A 210 12.43 3.86 -18.95
N LYS A 211 13.68 4.20 -18.63
CA LYS A 211 14.53 5.07 -19.45
C LYS A 211 14.71 4.49 -20.87
N LYS A 212 14.99 3.19 -20.95
CA LYS A 212 15.25 2.53 -22.24
C LYS A 212 14.02 2.44 -23.13
N TYR A 213 12.89 1.99 -22.60
CA TYR A 213 11.75 1.59 -23.40
C TYR A 213 10.59 2.58 -23.40
N ILE A 214 10.46 3.42 -22.39
CA ILE A 214 9.33 4.36 -22.26
C ILE A 214 9.77 5.79 -22.61
N ASP A 215 10.85 6.26 -21.98
CA ASP A 215 11.31 7.64 -22.15
C ASP A 215 11.94 7.88 -23.52
N ASN A 216 12.74 6.95 -24.01
CA ASN A 216 13.40 7.02 -25.32
C ASN A 216 12.48 6.63 -26.50
N LYS A 217 11.21 6.28 -26.26
CA LYS A 217 10.25 5.87 -27.31
C LYS A 217 10.74 4.72 -28.21
N GLU A 218 11.42 3.74 -27.63
CA GLU A 218 11.81 2.52 -28.33
C GLU A 218 10.66 1.48 -28.44
N PHE A 219 9.40 1.98 -28.48
CA PHE A 219 8.19 1.22 -28.78
C PHE A 219 7.56 1.67 -30.08
#